data_9ba7e8603a6503f07d8dd662555b8d4c
#
_entry.id   9ba7e8603a6503f07d8dd662555b8d4c
#
_cell.length_a   1.000
_cell.length_b   1.000
_cell.length_c   1.000
_cell.angle_alpha   90.00
_cell.angle_beta   90.00
_cell.angle_gamma   90.00
#
_symmetry.space_group_name_H-M   'P 1'
#
loop_
_entity.id
_entity.type
_entity.pdbx_description
1 polymer ?
#
loop_
_entity_poly.entity_id
_entity_poly.type
_entity_poly.pdbx_seq_one_letter_code
_entity_poly.pdbx_strand_id
1 'polypeptide(L)'
;MRPTRKNTLGQTPKLSYAPCDKPLSSQASLRVLFPESILGVFLLFVVVVMYKRIGMSNESILHTTSAALLPLLFKPFAVSMAGRLHISHTATRLGFFLAFVFLLTMAHGIKNAASNIQYFSLFSLAISFCFISNTRPLCAFNAPATATEAPWRKCAISYEIAILALMGGLVMFAGVLEVYTRQPRTSWAVSCVVMAIFLLSLSLYRHFSTIRHGSAEACNRCSFLSAEPSSAPIADKLKHLWHTTCIIVCFLPLFFSLRLLPLFLLDRESVGGLGFSTSDTGLLQGCIAVAGLLVGAAIGRKVIQRYGQKNTLAPMSLLLSLVNAVSILLAYQQFSSLPLVGICLFVACCGVGASSISLLKWQIMVSNNNTQNYTCHADTTTAAAGMILSGLISAYLLPLGYLNAFILLTSLLAPLSFLAASFMRTRLPKETKRETTITDS
;
A
#
# COMPACT_ATOMS: atom_id res chain seq x y z
N MET A 1 0.61 75.63 14.44
CA MET A 1 0.78 74.29 15.16
C MET A 1 -0.05 73.20 14.46
N ARG A 2 0.59 72.31 13.72
CA ARG A 2 -0.07 71.16 13.07
C ARG A 2 0.18 69.93 13.92
N PRO A 3 -0.84 69.07 14.22
CA PRO A 3 -0.62 67.85 14.96
C PRO A 3 -0.07 66.75 14.01
N THR A 4 1.05 66.20 14.41
CA THR A 4 1.71 65.03 13.77
C THR A 4 0.86 63.78 13.92
N ARG A 5 0.40 63.25 12.81
CA ARG A 5 -0.35 61.99 12.67
C ARG A 5 0.66 60.83 12.85
N LYS A 6 0.64 60.16 14.01
CA LYS A 6 1.36 58.89 14.26
C LYS A 6 0.76 57.81 13.37
N ASN A 7 1.53 57.33 12.41
CA ASN A 7 1.25 56.14 11.64
C ASN A 7 1.33 54.92 12.57
N THR A 8 0.19 54.36 12.93
CA THR A 8 0.08 53.02 13.49
C THR A 8 0.24 52.03 12.33
N LEU A 9 1.48 51.63 12.04
CA LEU A 9 1.78 50.52 11.14
C LEU A 9 1.16 49.26 11.68
N GLY A 10 0.43 48.57 10.80
CA GLY A 10 -0.39 47.42 11.01
C GLY A 10 0.25 46.31 11.83
N GLN A 11 -0.33 46.07 12.95
CA GLN A 11 -0.23 44.76 13.59
C GLN A 11 -1.04 43.77 12.74
N THR A 12 -0.34 42.99 11.92
CA THR A 12 -0.93 41.79 11.34
C THR A 12 -1.52 40.95 12.48
N PRO A 13 -2.78 40.55 12.41
CA PRO A 13 -3.34 39.70 13.45
C PRO A 13 -2.53 38.41 13.49
N LYS A 14 -1.74 38.21 14.54
CA LYS A 14 -1.18 36.88 14.87
C LYS A 14 -2.37 35.95 15.08
N LEU A 15 -2.74 35.21 14.03
CA LEU A 15 -3.63 34.06 14.17
C LEU A 15 -2.98 33.13 15.19
N SER A 16 -3.43 33.23 16.42
CA SER A 16 -3.11 32.28 17.47
C SER A 16 -3.68 30.94 17.04
N TYR A 17 -2.85 30.10 16.43
CA TYR A 17 -3.16 28.70 16.22
C TYR A 17 -3.29 28.07 17.60
N ALA A 18 -4.51 27.91 18.08
CA ALA A 18 -4.75 27.03 19.21
C ALA A 18 -4.26 25.64 18.79
N PRO A 19 -3.25 25.06 19.47
CA PRO A 19 -2.82 23.71 19.17
C PRO A 19 -4.03 22.80 19.37
N CYS A 20 -4.28 21.94 18.41
CA CYS A 20 -5.34 20.94 18.48
C CYS A 20 -4.88 19.88 19.51
N ASP A 21 -5.03 20.19 20.80
CA ASP A 21 -4.51 19.42 21.94
C ASP A 21 -5.19 18.07 22.16
N LYS A 22 -6.22 17.75 21.38
CA LYS A 22 -6.87 16.44 21.50
C LYS A 22 -6.26 15.46 20.50
N PRO A 23 -5.48 14.47 20.97
CA PRO A 23 -5.01 13.41 20.09
C PRO A 23 -6.24 12.72 19.49
N LEU A 24 -6.29 12.67 18.15
CA LEU A 24 -7.32 11.91 17.45
C LEU A 24 -7.35 10.49 18.05
N SER A 25 -8.51 10.03 18.51
CA SER A 25 -8.61 8.69 19.06
C SER A 25 -8.09 7.69 18.04
N SER A 26 -7.36 6.67 18.47
CA SER A 26 -6.78 5.63 17.60
C SER A 26 -7.83 5.04 16.65
N GLN A 27 -9.09 4.97 17.08
CA GLN A 27 -10.23 4.52 16.29
C GLN A 27 -10.57 5.44 15.11
N ALA A 28 -10.38 6.75 15.22
CA ALA A 28 -10.70 7.68 14.12
C ALA A 28 -9.68 7.58 12.97
N SER A 29 -8.39 7.45 13.28
CA SER A 29 -7.33 7.24 12.29
C SER A 29 -7.50 5.92 11.54
N LEU A 30 -7.90 4.89 12.24
CA LEU A 30 -8.18 3.57 11.75
C LEU A 30 -9.31 3.55 10.69
N ARG A 31 -10.37 4.31 10.93
CA ARG A 31 -11.56 4.38 10.06
C ARG A 31 -11.27 5.01 8.70
N VAL A 32 -10.18 5.76 8.57
CA VAL A 32 -9.82 6.46 7.33
C VAL A 32 -8.94 5.60 6.42
N LEU A 33 -7.98 4.84 6.97
CA LEU A 33 -7.01 4.04 6.20
C LEU A 33 -7.58 2.76 5.57
N PHE A 34 -8.56 2.15 6.25
CA PHE A 34 -9.06 0.83 5.89
C PHE A 34 -9.61 0.72 4.45
N PRO A 35 -10.45 1.65 3.96
CA PRO A 35 -11.07 1.48 2.64
C PRO A 35 -10.12 1.68 1.47
N GLU A 36 -9.07 2.49 1.66
CA GLU A 36 -8.09 2.79 0.61
C GLU A 36 -7.26 1.56 0.28
N SER A 37 -6.73 0.91 1.31
CA SER A 37 -5.87 -0.26 1.12
C SER A 37 -6.64 -1.47 0.56
N ILE A 38 -7.93 -1.62 0.90
CA ILE A 38 -8.79 -2.72 0.39
C ILE A 38 -8.83 -2.73 -1.14
N LEU A 39 -9.17 -1.61 -1.74
CA LEU A 39 -9.31 -1.54 -3.20
C LEU A 39 -7.94 -1.67 -3.89
N GLY A 40 -6.89 -1.13 -3.28
CA GLY A 40 -5.52 -1.30 -3.76
C GLY A 40 -5.08 -2.76 -3.80
N VAL A 41 -5.26 -3.51 -2.71
CA VAL A 41 -4.94 -4.95 -2.65
C VAL A 41 -5.84 -5.76 -3.57
N PHE A 42 -7.12 -5.41 -3.69
CA PHE A 42 -8.02 -6.04 -4.66
C PHE A 42 -7.48 -5.92 -6.09
N LEU A 43 -7.11 -4.73 -6.53
CA LEU A 43 -6.57 -4.48 -7.87
C LEU A 43 -5.24 -5.19 -8.13
N LEU A 44 -4.40 -5.31 -7.10
CA LEU A 44 -3.05 -5.86 -7.25
C LEU A 44 -2.99 -7.37 -7.16
N PHE A 45 -3.81 -7.97 -6.31
CA PHE A 45 -3.76 -9.39 -5.99
C PHE A 45 -4.97 -10.14 -6.53
N VAL A 46 -6.18 -9.75 -6.11
CA VAL A 46 -7.40 -10.50 -6.43
C VAL A 46 -7.68 -10.50 -7.92
N VAL A 47 -7.49 -9.37 -8.59
CA VAL A 47 -7.71 -9.23 -10.05
C VAL A 47 -6.74 -10.10 -10.85
N VAL A 48 -5.49 -10.24 -10.41
CA VAL A 48 -4.50 -11.11 -11.08
C VAL A 48 -4.95 -12.56 -11.01
N VAL A 49 -5.31 -13.05 -9.82
CA VAL A 49 -5.82 -14.43 -9.62
C VAL A 49 -7.10 -14.66 -10.43
N MET A 50 -8.03 -13.71 -10.39
CA MET A 50 -9.29 -13.76 -11.11
C MET A 50 -9.10 -13.90 -12.62
N TYR A 51 -8.31 -13.03 -13.23
CA TYR A 51 -8.07 -13.07 -14.68
C TYR A 51 -7.34 -14.32 -15.12
N LYS A 52 -6.42 -14.84 -14.28
CA LYS A 52 -5.78 -16.11 -14.53
C LYS A 52 -6.78 -17.26 -14.58
N ARG A 53 -7.71 -17.30 -13.63
CA ARG A 53 -8.75 -18.37 -13.58
C ARG A 53 -9.82 -18.26 -14.67
N ILE A 54 -10.05 -17.06 -15.19
CA ILE A 54 -10.96 -16.85 -16.33
C ILE A 54 -10.32 -17.30 -17.66
N GLY A 55 -8.99 -17.53 -17.67
CA GLY A 55 -8.27 -18.05 -18.82
C GLY A 55 -7.52 -16.99 -19.64
N MET A 56 -7.24 -15.82 -19.07
CA MET A 56 -6.37 -14.83 -19.73
C MET A 56 -4.90 -15.28 -19.71
N SER A 57 -4.15 -14.91 -20.76
CA SER A 57 -2.71 -15.14 -20.79
C SER A 57 -1.99 -14.28 -19.72
N ASN A 58 -0.90 -14.81 -19.17
CA ASN A 58 -0.13 -14.12 -18.14
C ASN A 58 0.35 -12.74 -18.57
N GLU A 59 0.81 -12.63 -19.80
CA GLU A 59 1.25 -11.37 -20.39
C GLU A 59 0.10 -10.35 -20.43
N SER A 60 -1.08 -10.76 -20.93
CA SER A 60 -2.27 -9.90 -20.95
C SER A 60 -2.70 -9.47 -19.56
N ILE A 61 -2.60 -10.34 -18.57
CA ILE A 61 -2.92 -10.02 -17.15
C ILE A 61 -1.98 -8.93 -16.65
N LEU A 62 -0.67 -9.10 -16.84
CA LEU A 62 0.34 -8.17 -16.37
C LEU A 62 0.21 -6.79 -17.06
N HIS A 63 0.00 -6.76 -18.37
CA HIS A 63 -0.25 -5.51 -19.10
C HIS A 63 -1.54 -4.82 -18.65
N THR A 64 -2.65 -5.54 -18.59
CA THR A 64 -3.96 -4.98 -18.23
C THR A 64 -3.96 -4.45 -16.80
N THR A 65 -3.42 -5.20 -15.85
CA THR A 65 -3.37 -4.76 -14.45
C THR A 65 -2.38 -3.62 -14.24
N SER A 66 -1.32 -3.52 -15.04
CA SER A 66 -0.41 -2.36 -15.02
C SER A 66 -1.05 -1.12 -15.62
N ALA A 67 -1.73 -1.25 -16.77
CA ALA A 67 -2.46 -0.16 -17.40
C ALA A 67 -3.60 0.36 -16.48
N ALA A 68 -4.28 -0.53 -15.77
CA ALA A 68 -5.32 -0.14 -14.82
C ALA A 68 -4.81 0.74 -13.66
N LEU A 69 -3.52 0.68 -13.33
CA LEU A 69 -2.93 1.53 -12.28
C LEU A 69 -2.48 2.92 -12.78
N LEU A 70 -2.50 3.18 -14.10
CA LEU A 70 -2.10 4.47 -14.66
C LEU A 70 -2.84 5.67 -14.04
N PRO A 71 -4.16 5.61 -13.76
CA PRO A 71 -4.85 6.72 -13.10
C PRO A 71 -4.24 7.12 -11.76
N LEU A 72 -3.60 6.20 -11.03
CA LEU A 72 -2.96 6.50 -9.76
C LEU A 72 -1.74 7.43 -9.88
N LEU A 73 -1.08 7.47 -11.04
CA LEU A 73 -0.01 8.43 -11.30
C LEU A 73 -0.52 9.87 -11.35
N PHE A 74 -1.77 10.06 -11.74
CA PHE A 74 -2.43 11.37 -11.77
C PHE A 74 -3.04 11.78 -10.43
N LYS A 75 -2.92 10.95 -9.40
CA LYS A 75 -3.47 11.22 -8.07
C LYS A 75 -3.05 12.59 -7.50
N PRO A 76 -1.78 13.04 -7.55
CA PRO A 76 -1.38 14.34 -7.02
C PRO A 76 -2.13 15.49 -7.69
N PHE A 77 -2.38 15.38 -9.00
CA PHE A 77 -3.14 16.36 -9.76
C PHE A 77 -4.61 16.34 -9.36
N ALA A 78 -5.23 15.16 -9.27
CA ALA A 78 -6.62 15.00 -8.84
C ALA A 78 -6.85 15.56 -7.42
N VAL A 79 -5.91 15.33 -6.50
CA VAL A 79 -5.95 15.89 -5.14
C VAL A 79 -5.86 17.41 -5.15
N SER A 80 -4.96 17.98 -5.95
CA SER A 80 -4.82 19.42 -6.08
C SER A 80 -6.09 20.07 -6.64
N MET A 81 -6.71 19.47 -7.66
CA MET A 81 -7.98 19.93 -8.20
C MET A 81 -9.12 19.82 -7.19
N ALA A 82 -9.29 18.67 -6.55
CA ALA A 82 -10.32 18.45 -5.53
C ALA A 82 -10.18 19.43 -4.36
N GLY A 83 -8.93 19.79 -4.03
CA GLY A 83 -8.59 20.80 -3.06
C GLY A 83 -9.10 22.19 -3.43
N ARG A 84 -8.85 22.62 -4.65
CA ARG A 84 -9.31 23.91 -5.17
C ARG A 84 -10.84 24.01 -5.23
N LEU A 85 -11.50 22.91 -5.52
CA LEU A 85 -12.96 22.85 -5.64
C LEU A 85 -13.67 22.60 -4.30
N HIS A 86 -12.98 22.45 -3.19
CA HIS A 86 -13.54 22.14 -1.86
C HIS A 86 -14.46 20.91 -1.79
N ILE A 87 -14.26 19.93 -2.71
CA ILE A 87 -15.17 18.77 -2.91
C ILE A 87 -14.62 17.48 -2.26
N SER A 88 -13.60 17.56 -1.39
CA SER A 88 -12.86 16.36 -0.94
C SER A 88 -13.74 15.29 -0.28
N HIS A 89 -14.70 15.66 0.57
CA HIS A 89 -15.62 14.72 1.21
C HIS A 89 -16.63 14.11 0.24
N THR A 90 -17.18 14.94 -0.65
CA THR A 90 -18.10 14.48 -1.69
C THR A 90 -17.40 13.58 -2.69
N ALA A 91 -16.15 13.91 -3.07
CA ALA A 91 -15.34 13.09 -3.95
C ALA A 91 -15.10 11.68 -3.39
N THR A 92 -14.82 11.57 -2.08
CA THR A 92 -14.63 10.25 -1.44
C THR A 92 -15.92 9.42 -1.44
N ARG A 93 -17.06 10.03 -1.11
CA ARG A 93 -18.38 9.34 -1.16
C ARG A 93 -18.69 8.87 -2.57
N LEU A 94 -18.47 9.75 -3.55
CA LEU A 94 -18.62 9.43 -4.96
C LEU A 94 -17.70 8.27 -5.37
N GLY A 95 -16.43 8.27 -4.92
CA GLY A 95 -15.47 7.20 -5.16
C GLY A 95 -15.96 5.83 -4.68
N PHE A 96 -16.54 5.75 -3.47
CA PHE A 96 -17.11 4.50 -2.96
C PHE A 96 -18.33 4.05 -3.76
N PHE A 97 -19.21 4.96 -4.11
CA PHE A 97 -20.37 4.65 -4.93
C PHE A 97 -19.96 4.16 -6.33
N LEU A 98 -19.01 4.85 -6.95
CA LEU A 98 -18.45 4.44 -8.23
C LEU A 98 -17.78 3.06 -8.14
N ALA A 99 -16.98 2.81 -7.10
CA ALA A 99 -16.34 1.51 -6.89
C ALA A 99 -17.39 0.38 -6.76
N PHE A 100 -18.49 0.63 -6.04
CA PHE A 100 -19.61 -0.30 -5.93
C PHE A 100 -20.23 -0.60 -7.32
N VAL A 101 -20.57 0.44 -8.08
CA VAL A 101 -21.16 0.29 -9.42
C VAL A 101 -20.22 -0.45 -10.36
N PHE A 102 -18.91 -0.10 -10.36
CA PHE A 102 -17.94 -0.74 -11.26
C PHE A 102 -17.60 -2.18 -10.87
N LEU A 103 -17.68 -2.55 -9.60
CA LEU A 103 -17.59 -3.96 -9.20
C LEU A 103 -18.79 -4.78 -9.68
N LEU A 104 -19.99 -4.20 -9.66
CA LEU A 104 -21.17 -4.87 -10.21
C LEU A 104 -21.09 -4.99 -11.73
N THR A 105 -20.64 -3.95 -12.44
CA THR A 105 -20.42 -4.01 -13.90
C THR A 105 -19.33 -5.01 -14.26
N MET A 106 -18.27 -5.13 -13.44
CA MET A 106 -17.22 -6.11 -13.60
C MET A 106 -17.76 -7.54 -13.40
N ALA A 107 -18.58 -7.77 -12.36
CA ALA A 107 -19.26 -9.05 -12.15
C ALA A 107 -20.12 -9.46 -13.35
N HIS A 108 -20.88 -8.51 -13.91
CA HIS A 108 -21.69 -8.72 -15.11
C HIS A 108 -20.81 -9.04 -16.34
N GLY A 109 -19.75 -8.28 -16.55
CA GLY A 109 -18.79 -8.50 -17.65
C GLY A 109 -18.08 -9.86 -17.57
N ILE A 110 -17.74 -10.32 -16.35
CA ILE A 110 -17.13 -11.63 -16.12
C ILE A 110 -18.11 -12.74 -16.47
N LYS A 111 -19.34 -12.65 -15.97
CA LYS A 111 -20.38 -13.67 -16.19
C LYS A 111 -20.68 -13.83 -17.70
N ASN A 112 -20.78 -12.74 -18.45
CA ASN A 112 -21.13 -12.73 -19.85
C ASN A 112 -19.93 -12.83 -20.80
N ALA A 113 -18.72 -13.05 -20.29
CA ALA A 113 -17.48 -13.08 -21.07
C ALA A 113 -17.19 -11.82 -21.89
N ALA A 114 -17.72 -10.67 -21.49
CA ALA A 114 -17.57 -9.40 -22.20
C ALA A 114 -16.25 -8.72 -21.78
N SER A 115 -15.18 -8.97 -22.51
CA SER A 115 -13.83 -8.44 -22.23
C SER A 115 -13.79 -6.90 -22.14
N ASN A 116 -14.47 -6.22 -23.05
CA ASN A 116 -14.51 -4.76 -23.07
C ASN A 116 -15.12 -4.17 -21.78
N ILE A 117 -16.18 -4.80 -21.24
CA ILE A 117 -16.80 -4.39 -19.98
C ILE A 117 -15.86 -4.62 -18.81
N GLN A 118 -15.11 -5.73 -18.83
CA GLN A 118 -14.12 -6.05 -17.78
C GLN A 118 -13.00 -5.01 -17.75
N TYR A 119 -12.41 -4.68 -18.88
CA TYR A 119 -11.33 -3.67 -18.96
C TYR A 119 -11.83 -2.28 -18.56
N PHE A 120 -13.00 -1.87 -19.06
CA PHE A 120 -13.61 -0.61 -18.65
C PHE A 120 -13.86 -0.54 -17.15
N SER A 121 -14.43 -1.59 -16.58
CA SER A 121 -14.71 -1.64 -15.13
C SER A 121 -13.42 -1.60 -14.29
N LEU A 122 -12.38 -2.31 -14.72
CA LEU A 122 -11.09 -2.33 -14.03
C LEU A 122 -10.43 -0.95 -14.02
N PHE A 123 -10.40 -0.27 -15.16
CA PHE A 123 -9.85 1.08 -15.27
C PHE A 123 -10.65 2.08 -14.42
N SER A 124 -11.97 1.96 -14.46
CA SER A 124 -12.89 2.81 -13.68
C SER A 124 -12.78 2.54 -12.17
N LEU A 125 -12.49 1.30 -11.75
CA LEU A 125 -12.18 0.97 -10.37
C LEU A 125 -10.89 1.68 -9.90
N ALA A 126 -9.87 1.76 -10.73
CA ALA A 126 -8.64 2.49 -10.41
C ALA A 126 -8.89 4.00 -10.29
N ILE A 127 -9.75 4.58 -11.14
CA ILE A 127 -10.19 5.96 -10.99
C ILE A 127 -10.95 6.15 -9.67
N SER A 128 -11.87 5.24 -9.35
CA SER A 128 -12.61 5.27 -8.08
C SER A 128 -11.68 5.21 -6.88
N PHE A 129 -10.61 4.41 -6.98
CA PHE A 129 -9.56 4.33 -5.97
C PHE A 129 -8.84 5.69 -5.78
N CYS A 130 -8.58 6.44 -6.85
CA CYS A 130 -8.03 7.79 -6.76
C CYS A 130 -8.96 8.73 -5.97
N PHE A 131 -10.27 8.64 -6.16
CA PHE A 131 -11.24 9.45 -5.41
C PHE A 131 -11.34 9.04 -3.93
N ILE A 132 -11.32 7.75 -3.63
CA ILE A 132 -11.38 7.23 -2.27
C ILE A 132 -10.11 7.64 -1.50
N SER A 133 -8.95 7.51 -2.13
CA SER A 133 -7.65 7.79 -1.50
C SER A 133 -7.31 9.28 -1.39
N ASN A 134 -8.23 10.16 -1.76
CA ASN A 134 -8.10 11.60 -1.56
C ASN A 134 -8.30 12.05 -0.11
N THR A 135 -8.92 11.22 0.74
CA THR A 135 -9.05 11.53 2.16
C THR A 135 -7.70 11.34 2.85
N ARG A 136 -7.17 12.42 3.38
CA ARG A 136 -5.85 12.44 4.01
C ARG A 136 -5.83 11.65 5.31
N PRO A 137 -5.01 10.60 5.43
CA PRO A 137 -4.69 10.02 6.73
C PRO A 137 -3.65 10.86 7.51
N LEU A 138 -3.23 12.01 6.98
CA LEU A 138 -2.07 12.76 7.43
C LEU A 138 -2.17 13.31 8.85
N CYS A 139 -3.37 13.63 9.34
CA CYS A 139 -3.53 14.09 10.72
C CYS A 139 -3.14 13.02 11.75
N ALA A 140 -3.13 11.75 11.34
CA ALA A 140 -2.72 10.66 12.24
C ALA A 140 -1.19 10.56 12.42
N PHE A 141 -0.41 11.08 11.47
CA PHE A 141 1.06 11.05 11.54
C PHE A 141 1.68 12.26 12.27
N ASN A 142 0.90 13.32 12.49
CA ASN A 142 1.38 14.58 13.05
C ASN A 142 1.36 14.63 14.60
N ALA A 143 1.08 13.53 15.28
CA ALA A 143 1.24 13.49 16.72
C ALA A 143 2.72 13.72 17.09
N PRO A 144 3.03 14.66 18.02
CA PRO A 144 4.40 15.01 18.36
C PRO A 144 5.19 13.75 18.75
N ALA A 145 6.46 13.69 18.34
CA ALA A 145 7.36 12.57 18.55
C ALA A 145 7.59 12.21 20.04
N THR A 146 7.15 13.06 20.95
CA THR A 146 7.22 12.91 22.41
C THR A 146 6.14 11.99 22.99
N ALA A 147 5.08 11.69 22.23
CA ALA A 147 4.13 10.68 22.66
C ALA A 147 4.79 9.30 22.48
N THR A 148 5.29 8.74 23.60
CA THR A 148 5.71 7.33 23.74
C THR A 148 4.87 6.43 22.84
N GLU A 149 5.49 5.74 21.90
CA GLU A 149 4.96 4.83 20.87
C GLU A 149 3.42 4.78 20.81
N ALA A 150 2.82 5.75 20.12
CA ALA A 150 1.37 5.90 20.11
C ALA A 150 0.69 4.59 19.66
N PRO A 151 -0.30 4.08 20.37
CA PRO A 151 -0.94 2.77 20.12
C PRO A 151 -1.48 2.63 18.68
N TRP A 152 -1.76 3.72 17.97
CA TRP A 152 -2.22 3.72 16.60
C TRP A 152 -1.14 3.25 15.58
N ARG A 153 0.18 3.44 15.87
CA ARG A 153 1.26 2.90 15.01
C ARG A 153 1.28 1.38 14.99
N LYS A 154 0.93 0.76 16.13
CA LYS A 154 0.73 -0.69 16.20
C LYS A 154 -0.49 -1.12 15.41
N CYS A 155 -1.52 -0.29 15.39
CA CYS A 155 -2.76 -0.54 14.66
C CYS A 155 -2.60 -0.44 13.13
N ALA A 156 -1.88 0.53 12.58
CA ALA A 156 -1.77 0.74 11.13
C ALA A 156 -1.24 -0.50 10.39
N ILE A 157 -0.15 -1.10 10.88
CA ILE A 157 0.43 -2.31 10.29
C ILE A 157 -0.50 -3.50 10.42
N SER A 158 -1.15 -3.66 11.59
CA SER A 158 -2.13 -4.73 11.79
C SER A 158 -3.31 -4.62 10.82
N TYR A 159 -3.60 -3.42 10.35
CA TYR A 159 -4.67 -3.14 9.39
C TYR A 159 -4.34 -3.60 7.98
N GLU A 160 -3.18 -3.21 7.45
CA GLU A 160 -2.78 -3.65 6.11
C GLU A 160 -2.66 -5.17 6.03
N ILE A 161 -2.19 -5.76 7.11
CA ILE A 161 -2.14 -7.21 7.26
C ILE A 161 -3.55 -7.83 7.30
N ALA A 162 -4.48 -7.22 8.03
CA ALA A 162 -5.87 -7.67 8.07
C ALA A 162 -6.56 -7.57 6.69
N ILE A 163 -6.25 -6.53 5.91
CA ILE A 163 -6.76 -6.37 4.55
C ILE A 163 -6.22 -7.46 3.63
N LEU A 164 -4.93 -7.76 3.73
CA LEU A 164 -4.33 -8.83 2.95
C LEU A 164 -4.97 -10.20 3.30
N ALA A 165 -5.22 -10.45 4.58
CA ALA A 165 -5.95 -11.64 5.04
C ALA A 165 -7.37 -11.69 4.48
N LEU A 166 -8.09 -10.57 4.49
CA LEU A 166 -9.43 -10.45 3.93
C LEU A 166 -9.45 -10.74 2.44
N MET A 167 -8.49 -10.19 1.69
CA MET A 167 -8.38 -10.42 0.25
C MET A 167 -7.98 -11.88 -0.07
N GLY A 168 -7.09 -12.48 0.70
CA GLY A 168 -6.79 -13.90 0.60
C GLY A 168 -8.00 -14.77 0.92
N GLY A 169 -8.79 -14.40 1.94
CA GLY A 169 -10.08 -15.02 2.26
C GLY A 169 -11.08 -14.91 1.11
N LEU A 170 -11.13 -13.78 0.40
CA LEU A 170 -11.97 -13.60 -0.78
C LEU A 170 -11.54 -14.53 -1.93
N VAL A 171 -10.23 -14.68 -2.16
CA VAL A 171 -9.68 -15.60 -3.16
C VAL A 171 -10.00 -17.06 -2.77
N MET A 172 -9.83 -17.41 -1.51
CA MET A 172 -10.19 -18.74 -1.01
C MET A 172 -11.68 -19.02 -1.17
N PHE A 173 -12.54 -18.06 -0.85
CA PHE A 173 -13.98 -18.15 -1.06
C PHE A 173 -14.34 -18.35 -2.54
N ALA A 174 -13.71 -17.58 -3.44
CA ALA A 174 -13.87 -17.77 -4.88
C ALA A 174 -13.46 -19.17 -5.33
N GLY A 175 -12.35 -19.69 -4.79
CA GLY A 175 -11.85 -21.04 -5.08
C GLY A 175 -12.81 -22.14 -4.61
N VAL A 176 -13.37 -22.02 -3.41
CA VAL A 176 -14.39 -22.96 -2.89
C VAL A 176 -15.64 -22.92 -3.76
N LEU A 177 -16.11 -21.72 -4.12
CA LEU A 177 -17.24 -21.57 -5.04
C LEU A 177 -16.94 -22.15 -6.42
N GLU A 178 -15.70 -22.06 -6.91
CA GLU A 178 -15.30 -22.64 -8.20
C GLU A 178 -15.44 -24.17 -8.19
N VAL A 179 -15.04 -24.83 -7.11
CA VAL A 179 -15.22 -26.28 -6.92
C VAL A 179 -16.71 -26.64 -6.90
N TYR A 180 -17.52 -25.85 -6.19
CA TYR A 180 -18.94 -26.10 -6.03
C TYR A 180 -19.75 -25.86 -7.32
N THR A 181 -19.51 -24.71 -7.99
CA THR A 181 -20.25 -24.30 -9.20
C THR A 181 -19.71 -24.93 -10.48
N ARG A 182 -18.48 -25.45 -10.45
CA ARG A 182 -17.71 -25.92 -11.62
C ARG A 182 -17.55 -24.87 -12.73
N GLN A 183 -17.80 -23.60 -12.43
CA GLN A 183 -17.74 -22.49 -13.36
C GLN A 183 -16.92 -21.32 -12.78
N PRO A 184 -15.67 -21.13 -13.21
CA PRO A 184 -14.82 -20.07 -12.65
C PRO A 184 -15.44 -18.68 -12.83
N ARG A 185 -16.07 -18.39 -13.99
CA ARG A 185 -16.68 -17.08 -14.23
C ARG A 185 -17.79 -16.75 -13.25
N THR A 186 -18.65 -17.71 -12.94
CA THR A 186 -19.76 -17.52 -11.98
C THR A 186 -19.23 -17.27 -10.58
N SER A 187 -18.21 -18.04 -10.14
CA SER A 187 -17.60 -17.90 -8.84
C SER A 187 -16.98 -16.51 -8.65
N TRP A 188 -16.24 -16.04 -9.64
CA TRP A 188 -15.62 -14.74 -9.59
C TRP A 188 -16.61 -13.59 -9.72
N ALA A 189 -17.70 -13.76 -10.50
CA ALA A 189 -18.78 -12.76 -10.54
C ALA A 189 -19.44 -12.62 -9.16
N VAL A 190 -19.73 -13.74 -8.47
CA VAL A 190 -20.26 -13.71 -7.09
C VAL A 190 -19.26 -13.05 -6.13
N SER A 191 -17.99 -13.35 -6.22
CA SER A 191 -16.96 -12.76 -5.37
C SER A 191 -16.85 -11.24 -5.56
N CYS A 192 -16.99 -10.75 -6.79
CA CYS A 192 -17.06 -9.30 -7.08
C CYS A 192 -18.31 -8.66 -6.47
N VAL A 193 -19.46 -9.34 -6.50
CA VAL A 193 -20.70 -8.86 -5.85
C VAL A 193 -20.54 -8.79 -4.34
N VAL A 194 -19.96 -9.82 -3.72
CA VAL A 194 -19.65 -9.84 -2.27
C VAL A 194 -18.74 -8.67 -1.91
N MET A 195 -17.70 -8.43 -2.69
CA MET A 195 -16.80 -7.30 -2.49
C MET A 195 -17.51 -5.96 -2.66
N ALA A 196 -18.42 -5.83 -3.64
CA ALA A 196 -19.21 -4.63 -3.84
C ALA A 196 -20.10 -4.33 -2.62
N ILE A 197 -20.82 -5.33 -2.12
CA ILE A 197 -21.66 -5.21 -0.92
C ILE A 197 -20.81 -4.84 0.30
N PHE A 198 -19.63 -5.45 0.45
CA PHE A 198 -18.71 -5.13 1.53
C PHE A 198 -18.25 -3.67 1.48
N LEU A 199 -17.84 -3.15 0.32
CA LEU A 199 -17.46 -1.75 0.16
C LEU A 199 -18.63 -0.78 0.41
N LEU A 200 -19.84 -1.15 -0.02
CA LEU A 200 -21.04 -0.35 0.25
C LEU A 200 -21.32 -0.29 1.76
N SER A 201 -21.30 -1.42 2.45
CA SER A 201 -21.53 -1.47 3.90
C SER A 201 -20.49 -0.67 4.67
N LEU A 202 -19.23 -0.71 4.24
CA LEU A 202 -18.13 0.08 4.80
C LEU A 202 -18.34 1.60 4.58
N SER A 203 -18.81 1.97 3.39
CA SER A 203 -19.16 3.36 3.05
C SER A 203 -20.30 3.89 3.93
N LEU A 204 -21.35 3.09 4.10
CA LEU A 204 -22.49 3.42 4.97
C LEU A 204 -22.05 3.54 6.44
N TYR A 205 -21.29 2.57 6.94
CA TYR A 205 -20.73 2.63 8.30
C TYR A 205 -19.94 3.92 8.52
N ARG A 206 -19.08 4.28 7.55
CA ARG A 206 -18.31 5.52 7.62
C ARG A 206 -19.21 6.76 7.64
N HIS A 207 -20.26 6.78 6.80
CA HIS A 207 -21.22 7.89 6.76
C HIS A 207 -21.91 8.10 8.10
N PHE A 208 -22.47 7.04 8.69
CA PHE A 208 -23.15 7.12 9.99
C PHE A 208 -22.18 7.47 11.13
N SER A 209 -20.96 6.94 11.09
CA SER A 209 -19.92 7.25 12.07
C SER A 209 -19.50 8.74 12.04
N THR A 210 -19.43 9.35 10.86
CA THR A 210 -19.08 10.78 10.72
C THR A 210 -20.19 11.68 11.26
N ILE A 211 -21.45 11.33 11.06
CA ILE A 211 -22.60 12.08 11.61
C ILE A 211 -22.59 12.05 13.15
N ARG A 212 -22.22 10.90 13.73
CA ARG A 212 -22.24 10.71 15.20
C ARG A 212 -21.12 11.45 15.94
N HIS A 213 -20.04 11.80 15.26
CA HIS A 213 -18.84 12.37 15.87
C HIS A 213 -18.45 13.74 15.29
N GLY A 214 -19.40 14.61 15.01
CA GLY A 214 -19.30 15.96 14.41
C GLY A 214 -18.03 16.82 14.57
N SER A 215 -17.02 16.34 15.30
CA SER A 215 -15.77 17.03 15.60
C SER A 215 -14.63 16.82 14.58
N ALA A 216 -14.79 15.91 13.60
CA ALA A 216 -13.74 15.67 12.59
C ALA A 216 -13.71 16.75 11.50
N GLU A 217 -14.79 17.51 11.30
CA GLU A 217 -14.85 18.57 10.30
C GLU A 217 -14.00 19.80 10.64
N ALA A 218 -13.86 20.13 11.92
CA ALA A 218 -13.04 21.26 12.35
C ALA A 218 -11.54 21.04 12.06
N CYS A 219 -11.04 19.83 12.24
CA CYS A 219 -9.64 19.48 11.97
C CYS A 219 -9.33 19.45 10.46
N ASN A 220 -10.30 19.09 9.62
CA ASN A 220 -10.14 19.10 8.16
C ASN A 220 -10.11 20.52 7.57
N ARG A 221 -10.80 21.50 8.15
CA ARG A 221 -10.74 22.90 7.69
C ARG A 221 -9.36 23.50 7.89
N CYS A 222 -8.70 23.23 9.01
CA CYS A 222 -7.37 23.78 9.28
C CYS A 222 -6.29 23.25 8.33
N SER A 223 -6.40 22.00 7.87
CA SER A 223 -5.40 21.39 7.00
C SER A 223 -5.52 21.78 5.53
N PHE A 224 -6.69 22.28 5.10
CA PHE A 224 -6.96 22.65 3.71
C PHE A 224 -6.46 24.07 3.36
N LEU A 225 -6.49 24.98 4.33
CA LEU A 225 -6.06 26.37 4.16
C LEU A 225 -4.54 26.55 4.04
N SER A 226 -3.77 25.55 4.48
CA SER A 226 -2.29 25.64 4.49
C SER A 226 -1.60 24.99 3.28
N ALA A 227 -2.34 24.55 2.28
CA ALA A 227 -1.78 24.01 1.03
C ALA A 227 -1.57 25.10 -0.02
N GLU A 228 -0.99 26.26 0.36
CA GLU A 228 -0.35 27.11 -0.63
C GLU A 228 0.77 26.31 -1.30
N PRO A 229 0.92 26.43 -2.64
CA PRO A 229 2.05 25.84 -3.33
C PRO A 229 3.32 26.47 -2.76
N SER A 230 3.87 25.81 -1.75
CA SER A 230 5.11 26.24 -1.10
C SER A 230 6.14 26.45 -2.20
N SER A 231 6.68 27.66 -2.27
CA SER A 231 7.85 28.03 -3.06
C SER A 231 9.11 27.36 -2.50
N ALA A 232 9.01 26.07 -2.16
CA ALA A 232 10.12 25.30 -1.65
C ALA A 232 11.27 25.37 -2.66
N PRO A 233 12.49 25.68 -2.21
CA PRO A 233 13.64 25.80 -3.07
C PRO A 233 13.83 24.52 -3.88
N ILE A 234 14.27 24.63 -5.14
CA ILE A 234 14.46 23.52 -6.08
C ILE A 234 15.30 22.40 -5.45
N ALA A 235 16.27 22.75 -4.61
CA ALA A 235 17.11 21.80 -3.88
C ALA A 235 16.30 20.87 -2.94
N ASP A 236 15.26 21.35 -2.30
CA ASP A 236 14.43 20.52 -1.42
C ASP A 236 13.49 19.62 -2.21
N LYS A 237 13.00 20.08 -3.35
CA LYS A 237 12.24 19.23 -4.30
C LYS A 237 13.09 18.09 -4.84
N LEU A 238 14.36 18.37 -5.18
CA LEU A 238 15.29 17.34 -5.67
C LEU A 238 15.65 16.33 -4.59
N LYS A 239 15.89 16.77 -3.35
CA LYS A 239 16.09 15.86 -2.20
C LYS A 239 14.89 14.95 -1.99
N HIS A 240 13.69 15.50 -2.06
CA HIS A 240 12.46 14.73 -1.90
C HIS A 240 12.33 13.67 -3.01
N LEU A 241 12.53 14.05 -4.27
CA LEU A 241 12.50 13.12 -5.40
C LEU A 241 13.51 11.98 -5.22
N TRP A 242 14.72 12.29 -4.76
CA TRP A 242 15.74 11.29 -4.48
C TRP A 242 15.33 10.30 -3.39
N HIS A 243 14.79 10.80 -2.27
CA HIS A 243 14.30 9.94 -1.19
C HIS A 243 13.19 9.01 -1.67
N THR A 244 12.25 9.55 -2.41
CA THR A 244 11.14 8.81 -2.99
C THR A 244 11.61 7.73 -3.95
N THR A 245 12.59 8.04 -4.82
CA THR A 245 13.20 7.06 -5.72
C THR A 245 13.89 5.93 -4.96
N CYS A 246 14.65 6.23 -3.91
CA CYS A 246 15.29 5.21 -3.07
C CYS A 246 14.26 4.27 -2.41
N ILE A 247 13.13 4.80 -1.94
CA ILE A 247 12.05 3.99 -1.36
C ILE A 247 11.46 3.04 -2.41
N ILE A 248 11.17 3.54 -3.63
CA ILE A 248 10.65 2.69 -4.72
C ILE A 248 11.63 1.55 -4.99
N VAL A 249 12.91 1.88 -5.14
CA VAL A 249 13.96 0.89 -5.43
C VAL A 249 14.03 -0.17 -4.33
N CYS A 250 13.90 0.21 -3.06
CA CYS A 250 13.85 -0.74 -1.96
C CYS A 250 12.64 -1.68 -2.04
N PHE A 251 11.47 -1.18 -2.47
CA PHE A 251 10.25 -1.98 -2.56
C PHE A 251 10.07 -2.73 -3.90
N LEU A 252 10.89 -2.47 -4.92
CA LEU A 252 10.81 -3.17 -6.20
C LEU A 252 10.78 -4.69 -6.07
N PRO A 253 11.64 -5.36 -5.27
CA PRO A 253 11.59 -6.81 -5.13
C PRO A 253 10.22 -7.32 -4.68
N LEU A 254 9.57 -6.59 -3.77
CA LEU A 254 8.23 -6.93 -3.28
C LEU A 254 7.16 -6.72 -4.36
N PHE A 255 7.24 -5.64 -5.14
CA PHE A 255 6.28 -5.39 -6.21
C PHE A 255 6.34 -6.45 -7.30
N PHE A 256 7.54 -6.93 -7.66
CA PHE A 256 7.69 -8.06 -8.58
C PHE A 256 7.10 -9.35 -8.00
N SER A 257 7.37 -9.63 -6.71
CA SER A 257 6.80 -10.80 -6.04
C SER A 257 5.27 -10.78 -6.05
N LEU A 258 4.65 -9.63 -5.76
CA LEU A 258 3.20 -9.49 -5.75
C LEU A 258 2.56 -9.75 -7.13
N ARG A 259 3.31 -9.53 -8.21
CA ARG A 259 2.83 -9.76 -9.57
C ARG A 259 3.05 -11.20 -10.05
N LEU A 260 4.23 -11.74 -9.81
CA LEU A 260 4.63 -13.04 -10.36
C LEU A 260 4.20 -14.22 -9.50
N LEU A 261 4.21 -14.07 -8.16
CA LEU A 261 3.93 -15.16 -7.26
C LEU A 261 2.52 -15.76 -7.43
N PRO A 262 1.42 -14.98 -7.56
CA PRO A 262 0.10 -15.55 -7.80
C PRO A 262 0.03 -16.34 -9.12
N LEU A 263 0.68 -15.85 -10.17
CA LEU A 263 0.71 -16.51 -11.46
C LEU A 263 1.50 -17.82 -11.38
N PHE A 264 2.67 -17.79 -10.73
CA PHE A 264 3.53 -18.94 -10.51
C PHE A 264 2.83 -20.06 -9.71
N LEU A 265 2.06 -19.71 -8.68
CA LEU A 265 1.31 -20.69 -7.88
C LEU A 265 0.19 -21.35 -8.70
N LEU A 266 -0.49 -20.59 -9.57
CA LEU A 266 -1.66 -21.04 -10.32
C LEU A 266 -1.32 -21.74 -11.64
N ASP A 267 -0.16 -21.42 -12.25
CA ASP A 267 0.22 -22.02 -13.52
C ASP A 267 0.55 -23.50 -13.38
N ARG A 268 0.29 -24.24 -14.47
CA ARG A 268 0.57 -25.66 -14.53
C ARG A 268 2.07 -25.93 -14.45
N GLU A 269 2.43 -27.09 -13.92
CA GLU A 269 3.82 -27.57 -13.87
C GLU A 269 4.48 -27.61 -15.28
N SER A 270 3.68 -27.94 -16.31
CA SER A 270 4.16 -27.95 -17.70
C SER A 270 4.69 -26.61 -18.23
N VAL A 271 4.31 -25.49 -17.58
CA VAL A 271 4.75 -24.12 -17.90
C VAL A 271 5.73 -23.59 -16.85
N GLY A 272 6.16 -24.45 -15.92
CA GLY A 272 7.06 -24.11 -14.83
C GLY A 272 6.40 -23.48 -13.61
N GLY A 273 5.07 -23.53 -13.50
CA GLY A 273 4.31 -23.17 -12.30
C GLY A 273 4.17 -24.33 -11.32
N LEU A 274 3.39 -24.14 -10.23
CA LEU A 274 3.16 -25.16 -9.21
C LEU A 274 1.79 -25.83 -9.29
N GLY A 275 0.87 -25.35 -10.11
CA GLY A 275 -0.44 -25.98 -10.39
C GLY A 275 -1.44 -25.96 -9.23
N PHE A 276 -1.28 -25.08 -8.23
CA PHE A 276 -2.18 -24.99 -7.09
C PHE A 276 -3.59 -24.54 -7.48
N SER A 277 -4.57 -24.97 -6.71
CA SER A 277 -5.94 -24.49 -6.86
C SER A 277 -6.09 -23.03 -6.42
N THR A 278 -7.20 -22.40 -6.79
CA THR A 278 -7.53 -21.03 -6.35
C THR A 278 -7.65 -20.96 -4.82
N SER A 279 -8.26 -21.96 -4.19
CA SER A 279 -8.40 -22.04 -2.73
C SER A 279 -7.05 -22.17 -2.03
N ASP A 280 -6.15 -23.02 -2.55
CA ASP A 280 -4.81 -23.19 -1.99
C ASP A 280 -3.99 -21.91 -2.11
N THR A 281 -4.07 -21.22 -3.25
CA THR A 281 -3.42 -19.92 -3.45
C THR A 281 -3.96 -18.88 -2.47
N GLY A 282 -5.27 -18.83 -2.24
CA GLY A 282 -5.90 -17.98 -1.23
C GLY A 282 -5.42 -18.29 0.20
N LEU A 283 -5.31 -19.57 0.54
CA LEU A 283 -4.79 -20.03 1.84
C LEU A 283 -3.31 -19.64 2.02
N LEU A 284 -2.47 -19.90 1.02
CA LEU A 284 -1.05 -19.58 1.06
C LEU A 284 -0.79 -18.08 1.23
N GLN A 285 -1.46 -17.25 0.46
CA GLN A 285 -1.23 -15.80 0.45
C GLN A 285 -2.09 -15.06 1.48
N GLY A 286 -3.29 -15.54 1.80
CA GLY A 286 -4.20 -14.92 2.75
C GLY A 286 -3.96 -15.28 4.21
N CYS A 287 -3.61 -16.53 4.49
CA CYS A 287 -3.41 -17.00 5.85
C CYS A 287 -1.93 -17.16 6.20
N ILE A 288 -1.21 -17.95 5.42
CA ILE A 288 0.18 -18.33 5.74
C ILE A 288 1.14 -17.13 5.57
N ALA A 289 1.06 -16.43 4.43
CA ALA A 289 1.88 -15.24 4.20
C ALA A 289 1.59 -14.13 5.22
N VAL A 290 0.32 -13.93 5.56
CA VAL A 290 -0.10 -12.96 6.57
C VAL A 290 0.44 -13.30 7.96
N ALA A 291 0.38 -14.56 8.37
CA ALA A 291 0.98 -15.01 9.62
C ALA A 291 2.51 -14.74 9.63
N GLY A 292 3.18 -15.03 8.52
CA GLY A 292 4.61 -14.70 8.33
C GLY A 292 4.89 -13.20 8.47
N LEU A 293 4.11 -12.34 7.81
CA LEU A 293 4.25 -10.89 7.91
C LEU A 293 4.10 -10.38 9.36
N LEU A 294 3.14 -10.91 10.12
CA LEU A 294 2.93 -10.55 11.53
C LEU A 294 4.13 -10.92 12.40
N VAL A 295 4.59 -12.16 12.28
CA VAL A 295 5.75 -12.66 13.03
C VAL A 295 7.00 -11.86 12.63
N GLY A 296 7.22 -11.65 11.34
CA GLY A 296 8.33 -10.86 10.82
C GLY A 296 8.31 -9.42 11.32
N ALA A 297 7.15 -8.77 11.34
CA ALA A 297 6.99 -7.42 11.87
C ALA A 297 7.34 -7.35 13.37
N ALA A 298 6.97 -8.37 14.16
CA ALA A 298 7.33 -8.45 15.58
C ALA A 298 8.85 -8.63 15.78
N ILE A 299 9.47 -9.51 14.97
CA ILE A 299 10.93 -9.73 14.97
C ILE A 299 11.65 -8.44 14.56
N GLY A 300 11.23 -7.80 13.47
CA GLY A 300 11.81 -6.57 12.95
C GLY A 300 11.82 -5.45 13.98
N ARG A 301 10.74 -5.28 14.75
CA ARG A 301 10.69 -4.31 15.86
C ARG A 301 11.76 -4.58 16.91
N LYS A 302 11.89 -5.83 17.37
CA LYS A 302 12.90 -6.21 18.37
C LYS A 302 14.33 -5.98 17.87
N VAL A 303 14.59 -6.32 16.60
CA VAL A 303 15.91 -6.12 15.98
C VAL A 303 16.24 -4.62 15.88
N ILE A 304 15.30 -3.79 15.45
CA ILE A 304 15.49 -2.34 15.38
C ILE A 304 15.70 -1.72 16.76
N GLN A 305 14.98 -2.19 17.79
CA GLN A 305 15.16 -1.73 19.17
C GLN A 305 16.55 -2.07 19.71
N ARG A 306 17.07 -3.27 19.38
CA ARG A 306 18.37 -3.74 19.88
C ARG A 306 19.57 -3.13 19.15
N TYR A 307 19.51 -3.02 17.83
CA TYR A 307 20.67 -2.62 16.99
C TYR A 307 20.56 -1.19 16.45
N GLY A 308 19.44 -0.51 16.67
CA GLY A 308 19.15 0.83 16.14
C GLY A 308 18.74 0.83 14.66
N GLN A 309 17.99 1.84 14.29
CA GLN A 309 17.44 2.00 12.93
C GLN A 309 18.53 2.11 11.86
N LYS A 310 19.60 2.83 12.17
CA LYS A 310 20.69 3.10 11.23
C LYS A 310 21.46 1.85 10.81
N ASN A 311 21.65 0.90 11.73
CA ASN A 311 22.42 -0.30 11.46
C ASN A 311 21.58 -1.41 10.81
N THR A 312 20.25 -1.37 10.98
CA THR A 312 19.34 -2.42 10.52
C THR A 312 18.74 -2.13 9.15
N LEU A 313 18.70 -0.87 8.68
CA LEU A 313 18.00 -0.48 7.46
C LEU A 313 18.52 -1.23 6.22
N ALA A 314 19.85 -1.21 5.99
CA ALA A 314 20.44 -1.84 4.81
C ALA A 314 20.34 -3.37 4.83
N PRO A 315 20.72 -4.10 5.89
CA PRO A 315 20.57 -5.55 5.89
C PRO A 315 19.10 -6.00 5.84
N MET A 316 18.18 -5.25 6.46
CA MET A 316 16.77 -5.58 6.37
C MET A 316 16.19 -5.37 4.97
N SER A 317 16.68 -4.42 4.17
CA SER A 317 16.20 -4.23 2.79
C SER A 317 16.44 -5.47 1.91
N LEU A 318 17.49 -6.25 2.16
CA LEU A 318 17.74 -7.51 1.46
C LEU A 318 16.63 -8.54 1.69
N LEU A 319 16.00 -8.52 2.87
CA LEU A 319 14.94 -9.47 3.20
C LEU A 319 13.66 -9.25 2.35
N LEU A 320 13.51 -8.08 1.71
CA LEU A 320 12.42 -7.86 0.73
C LEU A 320 12.56 -8.75 -0.50
N SER A 321 13.78 -9.13 -0.86
CA SER A 321 14.04 -10.04 -1.98
C SER A 321 13.86 -11.52 -1.61
N LEU A 322 13.61 -11.83 -0.33
CA LEU A 322 13.56 -13.21 0.15
C LEU A 322 12.39 -14.00 -0.49
N VAL A 323 11.28 -13.34 -0.81
CA VAL A 323 10.16 -13.99 -1.51
C VAL A 323 10.59 -14.46 -2.89
N ASN A 324 11.31 -13.61 -3.64
CA ASN A 324 11.84 -13.99 -4.97
C ASN A 324 12.89 -15.10 -4.85
N ALA A 325 13.78 -15.04 -3.85
CA ALA A 325 14.79 -16.05 -3.61
C ALA A 325 14.16 -17.42 -3.25
N VAL A 326 13.15 -17.42 -2.41
CA VAL A 326 12.38 -18.63 -2.08
C VAL A 326 11.63 -19.16 -3.31
N SER A 327 11.10 -18.26 -4.15
CA SER A 327 10.44 -18.64 -5.40
C SER A 327 11.40 -19.31 -6.39
N ILE A 328 12.70 -18.95 -6.40
CA ILE A 328 13.74 -19.69 -7.15
C ILE A 328 13.82 -21.14 -6.67
N LEU A 329 13.90 -21.34 -5.36
CA LEU A 329 13.96 -22.68 -4.77
C LEU A 329 12.73 -23.51 -5.14
N LEU A 330 11.53 -22.92 -5.03
CA LEU A 330 10.27 -23.57 -5.37
C LEU A 330 10.18 -23.91 -6.87
N ALA A 331 10.62 -22.98 -7.74
CA ALA A 331 10.61 -23.18 -9.19
C ALA A 331 11.65 -24.23 -9.63
N TYR A 332 12.80 -24.29 -8.97
CA TYR A 332 13.85 -25.30 -9.27
C TYR A 332 13.44 -26.70 -8.84
N GLN A 333 12.89 -26.85 -7.63
CA GLN A 333 12.53 -28.15 -7.05
C GLN A 333 11.14 -28.65 -7.47
N GLN A 334 10.30 -27.77 -8.04
CA GLN A 334 8.92 -28.09 -8.44
C GLN A 334 8.13 -28.78 -7.32
N PHE A 335 8.23 -28.26 -6.10
CA PHE A 335 7.51 -28.80 -4.95
C PHE A 335 6.00 -28.70 -5.13
N SER A 336 5.30 -29.84 -5.18
CA SER A 336 3.85 -29.89 -5.25
C SER A 336 3.15 -29.98 -3.88
N SER A 337 3.91 -30.15 -2.79
CA SER A 337 3.32 -30.29 -1.45
C SER A 337 2.95 -28.93 -0.86
N LEU A 338 1.65 -28.71 -0.62
CA LEU A 338 1.12 -27.46 -0.04
C LEU A 338 1.77 -27.08 1.30
N PRO A 339 2.02 -28.01 2.26
CA PRO A 339 2.65 -27.64 3.53
C PRO A 339 4.09 -27.11 3.36
N LEU A 340 4.86 -27.73 2.47
CA LEU A 340 6.25 -27.33 2.24
C LEU A 340 6.33 -25.92 1.61
N VAL A 341 5.51 -25.68 0.58
CA VAL A 341 5.39 -24.36 -0.04
C VAL A 341 4.91 -23.32 0.99
N GLY A 342 3.96 -23.72 1.85
CA GLY A 342 3.47 -22.88 2.94
C GLY A 342 4.57 -22.48 3.93
N ILE A 343 5.42 -23.40 4.37
CA ILE A 343 6.56 -23.11 5.25
C ILE A 343 7.55 -22.17 4.56
N CYS A 344 7.89 -22.42 3.30
CA CYS A 344 8.79 -21.59 2.51
C CYS A 344 8.26 -20.16 2.38
N LEU A 345 6.98 -19.98 2.05
CA LEU A 345 6.35 -18.67 1.96
C LEU A 345 6.22 -17.99 3.32
N PHE A 346 5.93 -18.73 4.39
CA PHE A 346 5.90 -18.18 5.75
C PHE A 346 7.23 -17.54 6.12
N VAL A 347 8.34 -18.26 5.92
CA VAL A 347 9.71 -17.77 6.21
C VAL A 347 10.03 -16.54 5.34
N ALA A 348 9.71 -16.58 4.05
CA ALA A 348 9.92 -15.47 3.14
C ALA A 348 9.14 -14.23 3.59
N CYS A 349 7.87 -14.39 3.96
CA CYS A 349 7.03 -13.30 4.44
C CYS A 349 7.44 -12.78 5.82
N CYS A 350 8.07 -13.59 6.68
CA CYS A 350 8.71 -13.09 7.89
C CYS A 350 9.82 -12.08 7.55
N GLY A 351 10.64 -12.36 6.55
CA GLY A 351 11.65 -11.41 6.07
C GLY A 351 11.05 -10.09 5.56
N VAL A 352 9.99 -10.17 4.74
CA VAL A 352 9.27 -8.99 4.25
C VAL A 352 8.65 -8.19 5.39
N GLY A 353 8.01 -8.84 6.35
CA GLY A 353 7.43 -8.17 7.51
C GLY A 353 8.46 -7.39 8.34
N ALA A 354 9.62 -8.01 8.58
CA ALA A 354 10.72 -7.37 9.31
C ALA A 354 11.27 -6.13 8.56
N SER A 355 11.46 -6.25 7.25
CA SER A 355 11.96 -5.17 6.39
C SER A 355 10.99 -4.00 6.28
N SER A 356 9.71 -4.29 6.11
CA SER A 356 8.65 -3.27 5.97
C SER A 356 8.59 -2.36 7.19
N ILE A 357 8.77 -2.91 8.41
CA ILE A 357 8.84 -2.11 9.64
C ILE A 357 10.03 -1.16 9.62
N SER A 358 11.20 -1.62 9.16
CA SER A 358 12.40 -0.78 9.11
C SER A 358 12.24 0.39 8.13
N LEU A 359 11.72 0.12 6.94
CA LEU A 359 11.47 1.15 5.93
C LEU A 359 10.37 2.13 6.37
N LEU A 360 9.28 1.65 6.95
CA LEU A 360 8.21 2.51 7.46
C LEU A 360 8.71 3.44 8.57
N LYS A 361 9.51 2.92 9.51
CA LYS A 361 10.10 3.75 10.58
C LYS A 361 11.01 4.83 9.99
N TRP A 362 11.78 4.49 8.96
CA TRP A 362 12.62 5.46 8.25
C TRP A 362 11.78 6.55 7.57
N GLN A 363 10.72 6.19 6.85
CA GLN A 363 9.79 7.16 6.22
C GLN A 363 9.22 8.14 7.25
N ILE A 364 8.79 7.66 8.40
CA ILE A 364 8.26 8.49 9.48
C ILE A 364 9.33 9.46 10.01
N MET A 365 10.58 9.01 10.19
CA MET A 365 11.66 9.86 10.67
C MET A 365 12.00 11.00 9.69
N VAL A 366 12.00 10.71 8.39
CA VAL A 366 12.26 11.71 7.35
C VAL A 366 11.09 12.67 7.19
N SER A 367 9.86 12.18 7.28
CA SER A 367 8.65 12.99 7.17
C SER A 367 8.52 14.00 8.32
N ASN A 368 8.93 13.67 9.54
CA ASN A 368 8.85 14.57 10.69
C ASN A 368 9.82 15.78 10.59
N ASN A 369 10.86 15.68 9.78
CA ASN A 369 11.88 16.72 9.67
C ASN A 369 11.62 17.75 8.55
N ASN A 370 10.72 17.48 7.60
CA ASN A 370 10.47 18.37 6.46
C ASN A 370 8.99 18.36 6.05
N THR A 371 8.40 19.54 5.93
CA THR A 371 7.15 19.89 5.21
C THR A 371 6.22 18.71 4.84
N GLN A 372 5.42 18.33 5.78
CA GLN A 372 4.62 17.08 5.86
C GLN A 372 3.58 16.87 4.76
N ASN A 373 3.17 17.90 4.03
CA ASN A 373 2.04 17.79 3.10
C ASN A 373 2.39 17.15 1.75
N TYR A 374 3.65 17.23 1.31
CA TYR A 374 4.10 16.66 0.02
C TYR A 374 4.41 15.16 0.08
N THR A 375 4.82 14.63 1.23
CA THR A 375 5.34 13.27 1.35
C THR A 375 4.28 12.20 1.11
N CYS A 376 3.08 12.35 1.62
CA CYS A 376 2.06 11.30 1.57
C CYS A 376 1.46 11.08 0.17
N HIS A 377 1.32 12.13 -0.64
CA HIS A 377 0.80 12.00 -2.02
C HIS A 377 1.88 11.45 -2.95
N ALA A 378 3.13 11.83 -2.72
CA ALA A 378 4.27 11.27 -3.43
C ALA A 378 4.38 9.76 -3.19
N ASP A 379 4.20 9.30 -1.97
CA ASP A 379 4.36 7.88 -1.60
C ASP A 379 3.39 6.96 -2.36
N THR A 380 2.11 7.33 -2.49
CA THR A 380 1.14 6.52 -3.26
C THR A 380 1.40 6.54 -4.76
N THR A 381 1.78 7.68 -5.32
CA THR A 381 2.09 7.82 -6.74
C THR A 381 3.34 7.01 -7.09
N THR A 382 4.35 7.04 -6.23
CA THR A 382 5.61 6.33 -6.42
C THR A 382 5.43 4.82 -6.24
N ALA A 383 4.61 4.40 -5.28
CA ALA A 383 4.22 2.99 -5.16
C ALA A 383 3.49 2.52 -6.43
N ALA A 384 2.54 3.30 -6.96
CA ALA A 384 1.86 3.00 -8.21
C ALA A 384 2.85 2.90 -9.39
N ALA A 385 3.81 3.82 -9.49
CA ALA A 385 4.85 3.77 -10.52
C ALA A 385 5.69 2.47 -10.43
N GLY A 386 6.12 2.10 -9.22
CA GLY A 386 6.85 0.86 -8.98
C GLY A 386 6.04 -0.38 -9.34
N MET A 387 4.74 -0.39 -9.02
CA MET A 387 3.82 -1.47 -9.36
C MET A 387 3.54 -1.57 -10.86
N ILE A 388 3.41 -0.46 -11.58
CA ILE A 388 3.26 -0.43 -13.03
C ILE A 388 4.53 -0.96 -13.68
N LEU A 389 5.68 -0.44 -13.28
CA LEU A 389 6.98 -0.83 -13.80
C LEU A 389 7.23 -2.33 -13.57
N SER A 390 6.96 -2.83 -12.36
CA SER A 390 7.13 -4.25 -12.04
C SER A 390 6.24 -5.14 -12.90
N GLY A 391 4.98 -4.75 -13.16
CA GLY A 391 4.09 -5.52 -14.01
C GLY A 391 4.51 -5.54 -15.47
N LEU A 392 4.91 -4.39 -16.04
CA LEU A 392 5.40 -4.30 -17.40
C LEU A 392 6.68 -5.13 -17.60
N ILE A 393 7.67 -4.98 -16.74
CA ILE A 393 8.92 -5.74 -16.81
C ILE A 393 8.63 -7.25 -16.62
N SER A 394 7.75 -7.63 -15.69
CA SER A 394 7.37 -9.03 -15.50
C SER A 394 6.75 -9.64 -16.75
N ALA A 395 5.97 -8.88 -17.53
CA ALA A 395 5.39 -9.36 -18.78
C ALA A 395 6.48 -9.71 -19.81
N TYR A 396 7.57 -8.94 -19.87
CA TYR A 396 8.71 -9.24 -20.72
C TYR A 396 9.61 -10.37 -20.22
N LEU A 397 9.68 -10.58 -18.90
CA LEU A 397 10.52 -11.63 -18.32
C LEU A 397 9.84 -13.00 -18.32
N LEU A 398 8.52 -13.04 -18.30
CA LEU A 398 7.77 -14.28 -18.21
C LEU A 398 8.02 -15.29 -19.33
N PRO A 399 8.23 -14.88 -20.63
CA PRO A 399 8.60 -15.80 -21.70
C PRO A 399 9.93 -16.54 -21.48
N LEU A 400 10.82 -16.03 -20.60
CA LEU A 400 12.06 -16.71 -20.22
C LEU A 400 11.84 -17.89 -19.24
N GLY A 401 10.61 -18.06 -18.76
CA GLY A 401 10.23 -19.01 -17.72
C GLY A 401 10.37 -18.44 -16.30
N TYR A 402 9.58 -18.98 -15.36
CA TYR A 402 9.54 -18.50 -13.99
C TYR A 402 10.88 -18.58 -13.26
N LEU A 403 11.61 -19.68 -13.39
CA LEU A 403 12.91 -19.86 -12.75
C LEU A 403 13.90 -18.77 -13.18
N ASN A 404 14.04 -18.54 -14.47
CA ASN A 404 14.97 -17.54 -15.02
C ASN A 404 14.54 -16.11 -14.63
N ALA A 405 13.22 -15.84 -14.65
CA ALA A 405 12.68 -14.55 -14.22
C ALA A 405 13.01 -14.26 -12.74
N PHE A 406 12.79 -15.23 -11.84
CA PHE A 406 13.10 -15.06 -10.42
C PHE A 406 14.62 -14.93 -10.16
N ILE A 407 15.47 -15.70 -10.86
CA ILE A 407 16.93 -15.58 -10.75
C ILE A 407 17.38 -14.18 -11.18
N LEU A 408 16.92 -13.70 -12.32
CA LEU A 408 17.30 -12.40 -12.85
C LEU A 408 16.82 -11.26 -11.95
N LEU A 409 15.57 -11.34 -11.46
CA LEU A 409 15.02 -10.35 -10.55
C LEU A 409 15.76 -10.33 -9.21
N THR A 410 16.05 -11.50 -8.64
CA THR A 410 16.74 -11.57 -7.35
C THR A 410 18.18 -11.06 -7.47
N SER A 411 18.91 -11.47 -8.50
CA SER A 411 20.30 -11.06 -8.72
C SER A 411 20.46 -9.55 -8.96
N LEU A 412 19.46 -8.92 -9.60
CA LEU A 412 19.49 -7.50 -9.90
C LEU A 412 18.93 -6.66 -8.74
N LEU A 413 17.76 -7.04 -8.22
CA LEU A 413 17.01 -6.20 -7.29
C LEU A 413 17.52 -6.29 -5.84
N ALA A 414 18.08 -7.43 -5.41
CA ALA A 414 18.61 -7.55 -4.04
C ALA A 414 19.79 -6.60 -3.79
N PRO A 415 20.86 -6.56 -4.63
CA PRO A 415 21.92 -5.59 -4.45
C PRO A 415 21.45 -4.15 -4.65
N LEU A 416 20.52 -3.90 -5.58
CA LEU A 416 20.00 -2.57 -5.84
C LEU A 416 19.23 -2.03 -4.63
N SER A 417 18.37 -2.83 -3.99
CA SER A 417 17.66 -2.46 -2.77
C SER A 417 18.61 -2.23 -1.58
N PHE A 418 19.67 -3.05 -1.47
CA PHE A 418 20.69 -2.86 -0.44
C PHE A 418 21.47 -1.55 -0.64
N LEU A 419 21.86 -1.23 -1.87
CA LEU A 419 22.53 0.02 -2.20
C LEU A 419 21.63 1.23 -1.89
N ALA A 420 20.37 1.21 -2.33
CA ALA A 420 19.42 2.26 -2.05
C ALA A 420 19.24 2.49 -0.54
N ALA A 421 19.07 1.42 0.24
CA ALA A 421 18.96 1.49 1.69
C ALA A 421 20.26 1.98 2.36
N SER A 422 21.43 1.63 1.82
CA SER A 422 22.73 2.11 2.30
C SER A 422 22.88 3.63 2.09
N PHE A 423 22.45 4.15 0.95
CA PHE A 423 22.39 5.60 0.71
C PHE A 423 21.41 6.31 1.66
N MET A 424 20.25 5.70 1.90
CA MET A 424 19.29 6.24 2.87
C MET A 424 19.88 6.28 4.29
N ARG A 425 20.66 5.26 4.67
CA ARG A 425 21.35 5.16 5.96
C ARG A 425 22.30 6.33 6.24
N THR A 426 23.04 6.81 5.24
CA THR A 426 24.02 7.90 5.40
C THR A 426 23.39 9.23 5.78
N ARG A 427 22.10 9.40 5.48
CA ARG A 427 21.34 10.63 5.70
C ARG A 427 20.55 10.66 7.01
N LEU A 428 20.56 9.58 7.79
CA LEU A 428 19.93 9.57 9.11
C LEU A 428 20.72 10.48 10.07
N PRO A 429 20.02 11.39 10.79
CA PRO A 429 20.65 12.16 11.85
C PRO A 429 21.31 11.22 12.85
N LYS A 430 22.47 11.61 13.40
CA LYS A 430 23.10 10.86 14.49
C LYS A 430 22.08 10.80 15.63
N GLU A 431 21.66 9.58 16.00
CA GLU A 431 20.86 9.40 17.21
C GLU A 431 21.67 9.97 18.36
N THR A 432 21.24 11.11 18.92
CA THR A 432 21.77 11.60 20.19
C THR A 432 21.45 10.48 21.19
N LYS A 433 22.49 9.79 21.67
CA LYS A 433 22.36 8.87 22.81
C LYS A 433 21.68 9.66 23.92
N ARG A 434 20.38 9.47 24.12
CA ARG A 434 19.77 9.82 25.39
C ARG A 434 20.46 8.90 26.39
N GLU A 435 21.44 9.46 27.10
CA GLU A 435 21.93 8.89 28.33
C GLU A 435 20.70 8.58 29.18
N THR A 436 20.37 7.31 29.26
CA THR A 436 19.54 6.78 30.32
C THR A 436 20.38 6.90 31.58
N THR A 437 20.44 8.09 32.14
CA THR A 437 20.75 8.29 33.55
C THR A 437 19.55 7.70 34.29
N ILE A 438 19.56 6.39 34.46
CA ILE A 438 18.84 5.72 35.53
C ILE A 438 19.55 6.18 36.79
N THR A 439 19.07 7.24 37.39
CA THR A 439 19.35 7.51 38.78
C THR A 439 18.70 6.39 39.58
N ASP A 440 19.49 5.44 39.97
CA ASP A 440 19.20 4.57 41.11
C ASP A 440 18.98 5.48 42.31
N SER A 441 17.74 5.58 42.74
CA SER A 441 17.35 6.08 44.06
C SER A 441 16.10 5.33 44.51
#